data_2496b7564daa78bdc28d73a0bbcdfc36
#
_entry.id   2496b7564daa78bdc28d73a0bbcdfc36
#
_cell.length_a   1.000
_cell.length_b   1.000
_cell.length_c   1.000
_cell.angle_alpha   90.00
_cell.angle_beta   90.00
_cell.angle_gamma   90.00
#
_symmetry.space_group_name_H-M   'P 1'
#
loop_
_entity.id
_entity.type
_entity.pdbx_description
1 polymer ?
#
loop_
_entity_poly.entity_id
_entity_poly.type
_entity_poly.pdbx_seq_one_letter_code
_entity_poly.pdbx_strand_id
1 'polypeptide(L)'
;MPMRSLFVAAALIAASAIAPTSAFAQEAKSEPQAGQEAQPWPQFKSPERGFEIAFPSTPTATSAAVAGQNPLIRYSFEAYQGDDTVYRLVVLEYPAGKAPNPPEEALYVKMVSAYAKDSESKVRKRGPATIAGRQGFEAITDDGKGKVNHLVSIVPAGDRIYMLVSAGPRGHATSEDAERFRDSFRVTDGEPQTTGSTPATPSPPPSP
;
A
#
# COMPACT_ATOMS: atom_id res chain seq x y z
N MET A 1 -12.78 9.01 -34.92
CA MET A 1 -11.89 8.86 -36.08
C MET A 1 -10.78 7.91 -35.70
N PRO A 2 -10.67 6.72 -36.28
CA PRO A 2 -9.66 5.73 -35.93
C PRO A 2 -8.48 5.85 -36.89
N MET A 3 -7.29 6.06 -36.35
CA MET A 3 -6.04 5.92 -37.12
C MET A 3 -5.53 4.48 -37.03
N ARG A 4 -5.68 3.77 -38.12
CA ARG A 4 -5.04 2.50 -38.44
C ARG A 4 -3.62 2.78 -38.90
N SER A 5 -2.62 2.22 -38.27
CA SER A 5 -1.26 2.11 -38.82
C SER A 5 -1.00 0.67 -39.27
N LEU A 6 -0.92 0.51 -40.58
CA LEU A 6 -0.38 -0.67 -41.24
C LEU A 6 1.13 -0.70 -41.03
N PHE A 7 1.68 -1.83 -40.66
CA PHE A 7 3.09 -2.16 -40.91
C PHE A 7 3.17 -3.38 -41.83
N VAL A 8 3.85 -3.13 -42.91
CA VAL A 8 4.10 -4.04 -44.03
C VAL A 8 5.21 -5.02 -43.65
N ALA A 9 4.98 -6.28 -43.99
CA ALA A 9 5.95 -7.37 -43.93
C ALA A 9 7.03 -7.24 -45.02
N ALA A 10 8.27 -7.47 -44.68
CA ALA A 10 9.33 -7.82 -45.63
C ALA A 10 9.95 -9.16 -45.23
N ALA A 11 9.70 -10.17 -46.03
CA ALA A 11 10.30 -11.46 -45.98
C ALA A 11 11.71 -11.44 -46.58
N LEU A 12 12.70 -11.98 -45.91
CA LEU A 12 13.98 -12.37 -46.51
C LEU A 12 14.27 -13.84 -46.17
N ILE A 13 14.22 -14.66 -47.20
CA ILE A 13 14.58 -16.08 -47.19
C ILE A 13 16.10 -16.14 -47.39
N ALA A 14 16.83 -16.75 -46.46
CA ALA A 14 18.18 -17.23 -46.71
C ALA A 14 18.26 -18.69 -46.20
N ALA A 15 18.37 -19.59 -47.19
CA ALA A 15 18.63 -20.99 -46.96
C ALA A 15 20.13 -21.19 -46.62
N SER A 16 20.43 -21.91 -45.59
CA SER A 16 21.79 -22.49 -45.36
C SER A 16 21.69 -23.83 -44.66
N ALA A 17 22.50 -24.72 -45.16
CA ALA A 17 22.49 -26.15 -45.07
C ALA A 17 22.71 -26.75 -43.67
N ILE A 18 22.21 -27.94 -43.57
CA ILE A 18 22.13 -28.94 -42.51
C ILE A 18 23.52 -29.50 -42.14
N ALA A 19 23.81 -29.59 -40.84
CA ALA A 19 24.65 -30.60 -40.26
C ALA A 19 23.98 -31.16 -38.99
N PRO A 20 23.76 -32.48 -38.83
CA PRO A 20 23.19 -33.04 -37.62
C PRO A 20 24.28 -33.24 -36.57
N THR A 21 24.33 -32.39 -35.57
CA THR A 21 25.10 -32.65 -34.35
C THR A 21 24.12 -33.15 -33.29
N SER A 22 24.14 -34.44 -33.03
CA SER A 22 23.45 -35.09 -31.92
C SER A 22 24.03 -34.59 -30.62
N ALA A 23 23.45 -33.47 -30.07
CA ALA A 23 23.70 -33.08 -28.71
C ALA A 23 22.63 -33.74 -27.83
N PHE A 24 23.04 -34.65 -26.98
CA PHE A 24 22.24 -35.19 -25.90
C PHE A 24 21.66 -34.02 -25.10
N ALA A 25 20.37 -33.81 -25.23
CA ALA A 25 19.62 -32.95 -24.35
C ALA A 25 19.63 -33.58 -22.96
N GLN A 26 20.56 -33.17 -22.15
CA GLN A 26 20.54 -33.39 -20.71
C GLN A 26 19.40 -32.56 -20.20
N GLU A 27 18.26 -33.23 -20.02
CA GLU A 27 17.09 -32.71 -19.33
C GLU A 27 17.55 -32.31 -17.93
N ALA A 28 17.90 -31.04 -17.77
CA ALA A 28 18.16 -30.45 -16.47
C ALA A 28 16.81 -30.46 -15.74
N LYS A 29 16.61 -31.54 -14.98
CA LYS A 29 15.59 -31.66 -13.97
C LYS A 29 15.76 -30.46 -13.04
N SER A 30 14.98 -29.42 -13.27
CA SER A 30 14.90 -28.28 -12.36
C SER A 30 14.39 -28.82 -11.04
N GLU A 31 15.32 -29.04 -10.12
CA GLU A 31 14.97 -29.30 -8.72
C GLU A 31 14.11 -28.10 -8.27
N PRO A 32 12.98 -28.35 -7.60
CA PRO A 32 12.23 -27.27 -6.98
C PRO A 32 13.20 -26.57 -6.02
N GLN A 33 13.49 -25.31 -6.26
CA GLN A 33 14.22 -24.48 -5.30
C GLN A 33 13.38 -24.43 -4.01
N ALA A 34 13.68 -25.37 -3.12
CA ALA A 34 13.16 -25.38 -1.77
C ALA A 34 13.62 -24.10 -1.09
N GLY A 35 12.63 -23.28 -0.70
CA GLY A 35 12.79 -22.31 0.37
C GLY A 35 13.71 -21.12 0.08
N GLN A 36 13.39 -20.27 -0.89
CA GLN A 36 13.68 -18.86 -0.68
C GLN A 36 12.73 -18.39 0.42
N GLU A 37 13.22 -18.37 1.65
CA GLU A 37 12.54 -17.64 2.73
C GLU A 37 12.25 -16.24 2.20
N ALA A 38 10.96 -15.92 2.11
CA ALA A 38 10.52 -14.64 1.59
C ALA A 38 11.22 -13.55 2.41
N GLN A 39 12.10 -12.78 1.76
CA GLN A 39 12.85 -11.73 2.46
C GLN A 39 11.88 -10.81 3.20
N PRO A 40 12.18 -10.45 4.46
CA PRO A 40 11.30 -9.57 5.20
C PRO A 40 11.17 -8.24 4.49
N TRP A 41 9.94 -7.76 4.36
CA TRP A 41 9.71 -6.44 3.76
C TRP A 41 10.34 -5.34 4.60
N PRO A 42 10.96 -4.32 3.97
CA PRO A 42 11.53 -3.20 4.69
C PRO A 42 10.48 -2.43 5.48
N GLN A 43 10.81 -2.09 6.73
CA GLN A 43 9.96 -1.25 7.57
C GLN A 43 10.03 0.20 7.13
N PHE A 44 8.89 0.79 6.86
CA PHE A 44 8.71 2.22 6.64
C PHE A 44 8.16 2.87 7.91
N LYS A 45 8.78 3.94 8.36
CA LYS A 45 8.40 4.68 9.57
C LYS A 45 8.09 6.13 9.23
N SER A 46 7.01 6.63 9.79
CA SER A 46 6.61 8.04 9.68
C SER A 46 6.24 8.57 11.07
N PRO A 47 7.25 8.95 11.89
CA PRO A 47 7.01 9.41 13.25
C PRO A 47 6.10 10.63 13.31
N GLU A 48 6.24 11.55 12.34
CA GLU A 48 5.41 12.76 12.24
C GLU A 48 3.92 12.44 11.97
N ARG A 49 3.61 11.25 11.43
CA ARG A 49 2.25 10.76 11.18
C ARG A 49 1.87 9.59 12.06
N GLY A 50 2.73 9.24 13.02
CA GLY A 50 2.44 8.29 14.08
C GLY A 50 2.21 6.86 13.60
N PHE A 51 3.00 6.36 12.63
CA PHE A 51 2.88 4.98 12.19
C PHE A 51 4.20 4.34 11.74
N GLU A 52 4.19 3.00 11.78
CA GLU A 52 5.18 2.13 11.13
C GLU A 52 4.43 1.04 10.37
N ILE A 53 4.99 0.62 9.23
CA ILE A 53 4.42 -0.45 8.38
C ILE A 53 5.49 -1.02 7.45
N ALA A 54 5.41 -2.32 7.11
CA ALA A 54 6.27 -2.92 6.10
C ALA A 54 5.66 -2.78 4.69
N PHE A 55 6.48 -2.37 3.72
CA PHE A 55 6.12 -2.35 2.31
C PHE A 55 7.05 -3.28 1.52
N PRO A 56 6.59 -3.89 0.40
CA PRO A 56 7.45 -4.73 -0.44
C PRO A 56 8.61 -3.97 -1.08
N SER A 57 8.45 -2.65 -1.24
CA SER A 57 9.46 -1.72 -1.79
C SER A 57 9.29 -0.34 -1.13
N THR A 58 10.20 0.58 -1.40
CA THR A 58 10.07 1.96 -0.91
C THR A 58 8.80 2.61 -1.45
N PRO A 59 7.87 3.06 -0.60
CA PRO A 59 6.62 3.65 -1.05
C PRO A 59 6.82 5.05 -1.64
N THR A 60 6.03 5.38 -2.65
CA THR A 60 5.85 6.75 -3.13
C THR A 60 4.84 7.47 -2.23
N ALA A 61 5.20 8.66 -1.75
CA ALA A 61 4.36 9.47 -0.88
C ALA A 61 3.74 10.64 -1.64
N THR A 62 2.45 10.88 -1.40
CA THR A 62 1.71 12.05 -1.90
C THR A 62 0.85 12.65 -0.80
N SER A 63 0.47 13.92 -0.92
CA SER A 63 -0.45 14.57 0.02
C SER A 63 -1.41 15.50 -0.71
N ALA A 64 -2.61 15.66 -0.16
CA ALA A 64 -3.61 16.58 -0.66
C ALA A 64 -4.50 17.11 0.48
N ALA A 65 -4.84 18.39 0.43
CA ALA A 65 -5.88 18.94 1.29
C ALA A 65 -7.25 18.48 0.78
N VAL A 66 -8.10 18.02 1.69
CA VAL A 66 -9.49 17.65 1.41
C VAL A 66 -10.39 18.73 1.99
N ALA A 67 -11.02 19.49 1.11
CA ALA A 67 -11.98 20.54 1.50
C ALA A 67 -13.31 19.94 1.97
N GLY A 68 -14.02 20.63 2.86
CA GLY A 68 -15.32 20.20 3.35
C GLY A 68 -15.68 20.85 4.67
N GLN A 69 -16.75 20.37 5.32
CA GLN A 69 -17.17 20.84 6.64
C GLN A 69 -16.09 20.54 7.72
N ASN A 70 -15.36 19.44 7.56
CA ASN A 70 -14.21 19.09 8.39
C ASN A 70 -13.00 18.96 7.45
N PRO A 71 -12.30 20.06 7.16
CA PRO A 71 -11.11 20.01 6.31
C PRO A 71 -10.06 19.12 6.96
N LEU A 72 -9.42 18.28 6.16
CA LEU A 72 -8.37 17.36 6.60
C LEU A 72 -7.25 17.29 5.57
N ILE A 73 -6.12 16.75 5.96
CA ILE A 73 -5.04 16.42 5.03
C ILE A 73 -5.04 14.90 4.81
N ARG A 74 -5.03 14.51 3.55
CA ARG A 74 -4.85 13.12 3.14
C ARG A 74 -3.42 12.92 2.69
N TYR A 75 -2.72 11.99 3.33
CA TYR A 75 -1.44 11.46 2.87
C TYR A 75 -1.67 10.07 2.28
N SER A 76 -0.95 9.72 1.22
CA SER A 76 -1.00 8.40 0.62
C SER A 76 0.42 7.90 0.39
N PHE A 77 0.69 6.68 0.83
CA PHE A 77 1.94 5.94 0.65
C PHE A 77 1.62 4.69 -0.16
N GLU A 78 2.30 4.51 -1.29
CA GLU A 78 1.96 3.45 -2.22
C GLU A 78 3.21 2.73 -2.72
N ALA A 79 3.19 1.40 -2.67
CA ALA A 79 4.25 0.52 -3.18
C ALA A 79 3.64 -0.61 -4.01
N TYR A 80 4.43 -1.12 -4.94
CA TYR A 80 4.02 -2.18 -5.85
C TYR A 80 4.88 -3.43 -5.63
N GLN A 81 4.26 -4.59 -5.84
CA GLN A 81 4.93 -5.89 -5.91
C GLN A 81 4.57 -6.53 -7.25
N GLY A 82 5.54 -6.60 -8.15
CA GLY A 82 5.25 -6.94 -9.54
C GLY A 82 4.38 -5.88 -10.23
N ASP A 83 3.66 -6.32 -11.27
CA ASP A 83 2.86 -5.43 -12.13
C ASP A 83 1.37 -5.40 -11.73
N ASP A 84 0.93 -6.27 -10.83
CA ASP A 84 -0.48 -6.53 -10.57
C ASP A 84 -0.90 -6.38 -9.10
N THR A 85 0.05 -6.10 -8.21
CA THR A 85 -0.23 -5.99 -6.78
C THR A 85 0.20 -4.63 -6.23
N VAL A 86 -0.70 -3.95 -5.54
CA VAL A 86 -0.45 -2.64 -4.92
C VAL A 86 -0.78 -2.68 -3.43
N TYR A 87 0.08 -2.04 -2.65
CA TYR A 87 -0.08 -1.80 -1.22
C TYR A 87 -0.11 -0.31 -0.97
N ARG A 88 -1.17 0.15 -0.30
CA ARG A 88 -1.39 1.57 -0.05
C ARG A 88 -1.78 1.80 1.40
N LEU A 89 -1.14 2.76 2.04
CA LEU A 89 -1.59 3.33 3.30
C LEU A 89 -2.06 4.76 3.05
N VAL A 90 -3.30 5.05 3.43
CA VAL A 90 -3.86 6.41 3.44
C VAL A 90 -3.99 6.86 4.88
N VAL A 91 -3.48 8.04 5.19
CA VAL A 91 -3.64 8.71 6.49
C VAL A 91 -4.55 9.92 6.29
N LEU A 92 -5.68 9.93 6.96
CA LEU A 92 -6.57 11.09 7.05
C LEU A 92 -6.25 11.80 8.35
N GLU A 93 -5.64 12.98 8.27
CA GLU A 93 -5.25 13.79 9.42
C GLU A 93 -6.24 14.94 9.60
N TYR A 94 -6.96 14.91 10.69
CA TYR A 94 -7.92 15.94 11.08
C TYR A 94 -7.24 17.02 11.91
N PRO A 95 -7.77 18.26 11.93
CA PRO A 95 -7.36 19.25 12.92
C PRO A 95 -7.56 18.71 14.34
N ALA A 96 -6.74 19.18 15.28
CA ALA A 96 -6.74 18.71 16.66
C ALA A 96 -8.15 18.70 17.27
N GLY A 97 -8.55 17.57 17.82
CA GLY A 97 -9.87 17.36 18.44
C GLY A 97 -11.05 17.38 17.47
N LYS A 98 -10.83 17.28 16.16
CA LYS A 98 -11.90 17.28 15.15
C LYS A 98 -12.12 15.89 14.50
N ALA A 99 -11.27 14.91 14.77
CA ALA A 99 -11.52 13.56 14.34
C ALA A 99 -12.76 12.98 15.07
N PRO A 100 -13.57 12.17 14.37
CA PRO A 100 -14.62 11.39 15.02
C PRO A 100 -13.98 10.41 16.02
N ASN A 101 -14.37 10.47 17.31
CA ASN A 101 -13.77 9.62 18.34
C ASN A 101 -14.82 9.19 19.41
N PRO A 102 -15.22 7.91 19.52
CA PRO A 102 -14.93 6.88 18.52
C PRO A 102 -15.66 7.13 17.20
N PRO A 103 -15.11 6.71 16.06
CA PRO A 103 -15.83 6.76 14.81
C PRO A 103 -17.07 5.86 14.84
N GLU A 104 -18.19 6.35 14.35
CA GLU A 104 -19.37 5.53 14.16
C GLU A 104 -19.18 4.52 13.03
N GLU A 105 -19.79 3.35 13.10
CA GLU A 105 -19.73 2.35 12.03
C GLU A 105 -20.16 2.91 10.68
N ALA A 106 -21.10 3.84 10.66
CA ALA A 106 -21.55 4.53 9.46
C ALA A 106 -20.41 5.25 8.71
N LEU A 107 -19.40 5.78 9.43
CA LEU A 107 -18.23 6.41 8.82
C LEU A 107 -17.38 5.37 8.10
N TYR A 108 -17.09 4.22 8.72
CA TYR A 108 -16.35 3.15 8.08
C TYR A 108 -17.05 2.63 6.83
N VAL A 109 -18.35 2.40 6.92
CA VAL A 109 -19.18 1.98 5.78
C VAL A 109 -19.11 2.99 4.65
N LYS A 110 -19.15 4.29 4.95
CA LYS A 110 -19.01 5.37 3.97
C LYS A 110 -17.62 5.36 3.32
N MET A 111 -16.56 5.19 4.11
CA MET A 111 -15.18 5.13 3.59
C MET A 111 -14.98 3.94 2.67
N VAL A 112 -15.43 2.73 3.08
CA VAL A 112 -15.37 1.52 2.25
C VAL A 112 -16.18 1.68 0.97
N SER A 113 -17.36 2.30 1.04
CA SER A 113 -18.22 2.53 -0.13
C SER A 113 -17.59 3.54 -1.10
N ALA A 114 -16.96 4.60 -0.58
CA ALA A 114 -16.22 5.55 -1.41
C ALA A 114 -15.04 4.87 -2.11
N TYR A 115 -14.26 4.10 -1.35
CA TYR A 115 -13.16 3.31 -1.92
C TYR A 115 -13.65 2.35 -3.02
N ALA A 116 -14.71 1.59 -2.75
CA ALA A 116 -15.27 0.64 -3.71
C ALA A 116 -15.74 1.32 -4.99
N LYS A 117 -16.34 2.52 -4.88
CA LYS A 117 -16.71 3.34 -6.03
C LYS A 117 -15.51 3.81 -6.83
N ASP A 118 -14.49 4.34 -6.16
CA ASP A 118 -13.29 4.88 -6.80
C ASP A 118 -12.45 3.79 -7.50
N SER A 119 -12.45 2.58 -6.93
CA SER A 119 -11.77 1.40 -7.49
C SER A 119 -12.65 0.55 -8.42
N GLU A 120 -13.85 1.02 -8.76
CA GLU A 120 -14.84 0.29 -9.56
C GLU A 120 -15.11 -1.13 -9.04
N SER A 121 -15.01 -1.31 -7.72
CA SER A 121 -15.16 -2.60 -7.05
C SER A 121 -16.48 -2.73 -6.31
N LYS A 122 -16.80 -3.96 -5.87
CA LYS A 122 -18.01 -4.29 -5.10
C LYS A 122 -17.61 -4.84 -3.74
N VAL A 123 -18.25 -4.36 -2.69
CA VAL A 123 -18.05 -4.88 -1.34
C VAL A 123 -18.64 -6.29 -1.24
N ARG A 124 -17.83 -7.27 -0.84
CA ARG A 124 -18.22 -8.67 -0.65
C ARG A 124 -18.40 -9.03 0.81
N LYS A 125 -17.52 -8.52 1.66
CA LYS A 125 -17.56 -8.74 3.11
C LYS A 125 -17.12 -7.47 3.80
N ARG A 126 -17.67 -7.16 4.94
CA ARG A 126 -17.23 -6.06 5.82
C ARG A 126 -17.69 -6.31 7.24
N GLY A 127 -16.98 -5.73 8.19
CA GLY A 127 -17.34 -5.79 9.60
C GLY A 127 -16.26 -5.23 10.52
N PRO A 128 -16.54 -5.18 11.82
CA PRO A 128 -15.55 -4.77 12.80
C PRO A 128 -14.36 -5.75 12.82
N ALA A 129 -13.17 -5.22 13.06
CA ALA A 129 -11.93 -5.99 13.16
C ALA A 129 -10.98 -5.37 14.17
N THR A 130 -10.08 -6.18 14.72
CA THR A 130 -8.98 -5.69 15.56
C THR A 130 -7.71 -5.62 14.70
N ILE A 131 -7.15 -4.42 14.55
CA ILE A 131 -5.97 -4.17 13.71
C ILE A 131 -4.97 -3.38 14.57
N ALA A 132 -3.72 -3.84 14.63
CA ALA A 132 -2.69 -3.25 15.49
C ALA A 132 -3.15 -3.06 16.95
N GLY A 133 -3.93 -4.02 17.48
CA GLY A 133 -4.48 -3.97 18.85
C GLY A 133 -5.62 -2.96 19.07
N ARG A 134 -6.10 -2.30 18.00
CA ARG A 134 -7.17 -1.29 18.06
C ARG A 134 -8.44 -1.80 17.39
N GLN A 135 -9.59 -1.35 17.90
CA GLN A 135 -10.86 -1.56 17.22
C GLN A 135 -10.89 -0.76 15.92
N GLY A 136 -11.18 -1.43 14.83
CA GLY A 136 -11.25 -0.87 13.49
C GLY A 136 -12.31 -1.58 12.67
N PHE A 137 -12.18 -1.49 11.36
CA PHE A 137 -13.13 -2.05 10.41
C PHE A 137 -12.40 -2.66 9.22
N GLU A 138 -12.86 -3.79 8.74
CA GLU A 138 -12.26 -4.47 7.60
C GLU A 138 -13.31 -4.77 6.53
N ALA A 139 -12.89 -4.70 5.27
CA ALA A 139 -13.73 -5.07 4.15
C ALA A 139 -12.91 -5.80 3.07
N ILE A 140 -13.58 -6.72 2.38
CA ILE A 140 -13.08 -7.34 1.16
C ILE A 140 -13.95 -6.82 0.01
N THR A 141 -13.29 -6.31 -1.04
CA THR A 141 -13.95 -5.88 -2.27
C THR A 141 -13.36 -6.59 -3.48
N ASP A 142 -14.07 -6.64 -4.58
CA ASP A 142 -13.57 -7.16 -5.86
C ASP A 142 -14.07 -6.35 -7.06
N ASP A 143 -13.43 -6.50 -8.22
CA ASP A 143 -13.73 -5.80 -9.47
C ASP A 143 -15.07 -6.26 -10.11
N GLY A 144 -15.91 -6.99 -9.39
CA GLY A 144 -17.17 -7.54 -9.90
C GLY A 144 -17.02 -8.73 -10.86
N LYS A 145 -15.84 -8.94 -11.41
CA LYS A 145 -15.46 -10.12 -12.22
C LYS A 145 -14.62 -11.11 -11.39
N GLY A 146 -14.25 -10.70 -10.18
CA GLY A 146 -13.44 -11.48 -9.24
C GLY A 146 -12.00 -11.72 -9.74
N LYS A 147 -11.50 -10.87 -10.62
CA LYS A 147 -10.11 -10.94 -11.10
C LYS A 147 -9.15 -10.21 -10.17
N VAL A 148 -9.61 -9.10 -9.59
CA VAL A 148 -8.86 -8.30 -8.61
C VAL A 148 -9.61 -8.33 -7.29
N ASN A 149 -8.88 -8.63 -6.21
CA ASN A 149 -9.42 -8.62 -4.85
C ASN A 149 -8.68 -7.60 -4.01
N HIS A 150 -9.41 -6.91 -3.15
CA HIS A 150 -8.85 -5.89 -2.26
C HIS A 150 -9.17 -6.25 -0.81
N LEU A 151 -8.17 -6.14 0.07
CA LEU A 151 -8.34 -6.08 1.51
C LEU A 151 -8.25 -4.61 1.94
N VAL A 152 -9.29 -4.10 2.59
CA VAL A 152 -9.36 -2.73 3.10
C VAL A 152 -9.51 -2.78 4.60
N SER A 153 -8.55 -2.22 5.34
CA SER A 153 -8.54 -2.19 6.80
C SER A 153 -8.48 -0.74 7.28
N ILE A 154 -9.36 -0.34 8.21
CA ILE A 154 -9.48 1.03 8.70
C ILE A 154 -9.26 1.05 10.21
N VAL A 155 -8.34 1.90 10.67
CA VAL A 155 -7.94 2.02 12.07
C VAL A 155 -7.96 3.49 12.50
N PRO A 156 -8.78 3.87 13.48
CA PRO A 156 -8.73 5.21 14.08
C PRO A 156 -7.66 5.30 15.17
N ALA A 157 -6.96 6.43 15.25
CA ALA A 157 -6.06 6.72 16.35
C ALA A 157 -5.87 8.22 16.54
N GLY A 158 -6.38 8.75 17.64
CA GLY A 158 -6.35 10.19 17.94
C GLY A 158 -7.03 11.02 16.85
N ASP A 159 -6.31 12.00 16.34
CA ASP A 159 -6.80 12.87 15.26
C ASP A 159 -6.56 12.29 13.84
N ARG A 160 -6.28 10.98 13.75
CA ARG A 160 -5.98 10.30 12.48
C ARG A 160 -6.87 9.09 12.26
N ILE A 161 -7.16 8.84 10.99
CA ILE A 161 -7.73 7.57 10.52
C ILE A 161 -6.79 7.01 9.48
N TYR A 162 -6.34 5.78 9.70
CA TYR A 162 -5.49 5.04 8.78
C TYR A 162 -6.34 4.09 7.97
N MET A 163 -6.16 4.07 6.65
CA MET A 163 -6.79 3.10 5.77
C MET A 163 -5.71 2.35 5.00
N LEU A 164 -5.55 1.07 5.32
CA LEU A 164 -4.66 0.16 4.65
C LEU A 164 -5.41 -0.51 3.52
N VAL A 165 -4.82 -0.56 2.36
CA VAL A 165 -5.36 -1.23 1.19
C VAL A 165 -4.29 -2.10 0.57
N SER A 166 -4.58 -3.38 0.39
CA SER A 166 -3.83 -4.22 -0.52
C SER A 166 -4.76 -4.71 -1.62
N ALA A 167 -4.32 -4.61 -2.87
CA ALA A 167 -5.08 -5.01 -4.04
C ALA A 167 -4.20 -5.84 -4.96
N GLY A 168 -4.72 -6.95 -5.45
CA GLY A 168 -3.97 -7.88 -6.29
C GLY A 168 -4.90 -8.87 -6.99
N PRO A 169 -4.34 -9.89 -7.65
CA PRO A 169 -5.12 -10.88 -8.39
C PRO A 169 -6.09 -11.64 -7.49
N ARG A 170 -6.93 -12.46 -8.11
CA ARG A 170 -7.92 -13.30 -7.41
C ARG A 170 -7.32 -14.03 -6.21
N GLY A 171 -7.95 -13.90 -5.05
CA GLY A 171 -7.50 -14.50 -3.79
C GLY A 171 -6.55 -13.62 -2.98
N HIS A 172 -6.05 -12.51 -3.54
CA HIS A 172 -5.09 -11.64 -2.86
C HIS A 172 -5.60 -11.14 -1.49
N ALA A 173 -6.87 -10.78 -1.36
CA ALA A 173 -7.42 -10.25 -0.11
C ALA A 173 -7.30 -11.20 1.11
N THR A 174 -7.01 -12.47 0.87
CA THR A 174 -6.79 -13.52 1.90
C THR A 174 -5.42 -14.17 1.76
N SER A 175 -4.48 -13.54 1.06
CA SER A 175 -3.12 -14.03 0.90
C SER A 175 -2.25 -13.67 2.11
N GLU A 176 -1.18 -14.44 2.32
CA GLU A 176 -0.18 -14.15 3.36
C GLU A 176 0.43 -12.75 3.20
N ASP A 177 0.60 -12.26 1.98
CA ASP A 177 1.16 -10.93 1.72
C ASP A 177 0.18 -9.82 2.10
N ALA A 178 -1.13 -9.99 1.84
CA ALA A 178 -2.14 -9.04 2.27
C ALA A 178 -2.24 -8.98 3.82
N GLU A 179 -2.19 -10.15 4.46
CA GLU A 179 -2.16 -10.27 5.92
C GLU A 179 -0.87 -9.68 6.50
N ARG A 180 0.28 -10.00 5.92
CA ARG A 180 1.58 -9.44 6.31
C ARG A 180 1.57 -7.92 6.27
N PHE A 181 1.05 -7.32 5.21
CA PHE A 181 0.92 -5.87 5.09
C PHE A 181 0.08 -5.29 6.24
N ARG A 182 -1.13 -5.82 6.44
CA ARG A 182 -2.03 -5.40 7.51
C ARG A 182 -1.39 -5.59 8.89
N ASP A 183 -0.81 -6.76 9.13
CA ASP A 183 -0.29 -7.14 10.45
C ASP A 183 1.05 -6.49 10.79
N SER A 184 1.75 -5.95 9.79
CA SER A 184 2.97 -5.16 9.99
C SER A 184 2.68 -3.74 10.49
N PHE A 185 1.45 -3.26 10.32
CA PHE A 185 1.06 -1.91 10.71
C PHE A 185 1.08 -1.72 12.22
N ARG A 186 1.65 -0.62 12.67
CA ARG A 186 1.64 -0.17 14.07
C ARG A 186 1.33 1.32 14.11
N VAL A 187 0.49 1.70 15.06
CA VAL A 187 0.35 3.10 15.44
C VAL A 187 1.46 3.38 16.45
N THR A 188 2.33 4.30 16.12
CA THR A 188 3.29 4.86 17.06
C THR A 188 2.62 6.11 17.63
N ASP A 189 2.17 6.04 18.89
CA ASP A 189 1.71 7.23 19.58
C ASP A 189 2.87 8.23 19.51
N GLY A 190 2.70 9.28 18.71
CA GLY A 190 3.77 10.23 18.50
C GLY A 190 4.24 10.74 19.85
N GLU A 191 5.44 10.36 20.26
CA GLU A 191 6.12 11.13 21.30
C GLU A 191 6.06 12.58 20.82
N PRO A 192 5.55 13.51 21.65
CA PRO A 192 5.60 14.91 21.30
C PRO A 192 7.06 15.18 20.98
N GLN A 193 7.36 15.53 19.73
CA GLN A 193 8.69 16.01 19.41
C GLN A 193 8.95 17.18 20.34
N THR A 194 9.76 16.92 21.35
CA THR A 194 10.42 17.97 22.12
C THR A 194 11.23 18.75 21.09
N THR A 195 10.62 19.76 20.51
CA THR A 195 11.33 20.84 19.81
C THR A 195 12.19 21.57 20.87
N GLY A 196 13.23 20.90 21.30
CA GLY A 196 14.16 21.28 22.33
C GLY A 196 15.59 21.16 21.85
N SER A 197 15.91 21.89 20.81
CA SER A 197 17.26 22.36 20.57
C SER A 197 17.17 23.80 20.11
N THR A 198 16.89 24.67 21.06
CA THR A 198 17.30 26.06 20.96
C THR A 198 18.82 26.03 20.74
N PRO A 199 19.33 26.58 19.63
CA PRO A 199 20.77 26.74 19.47
C PRO A 199 21.29 27.57 20.64
N ALA A 200 22.25 27.01 21.39
CA ALA A 200 22.93 27.75 22.45
C ALA A 200 23.42 29.08 21.87
N THR A 201 22.87 30.17 22.39
CA THR A 201 23.39 31.53 22.15
C THR A 201 24.87 31.54 22.57
N PRO A 202 25.81 31.88 21.69
CA PRO A 202 27.19 31.97 22.07
C PRO A 202 27.37 33.04 23.15
N SER A 203 27.99 32.69 24.26
CA SER A 203 28.35 33.60 25.35
C SER A 203 29.15 34.75 24.77
N PRO A 204 28.89 36.01 25.19
CA PRO A 204 29.70 37.15 24.80
C PRO A 204 31.11 37.00 25.38
N PRO A 205 32.15 37.50 24.67
CA PRO A 205 33.53 37.45 25.14
C PRO A 205 33.69 38.33 26.40
N PRO A 206 34.62 38.00 27.31
CA PRO A 206 34.89 38.81 28.49
C PRO A 206 35.45 40.18 28.04
N SER A 207 34.88 41.24 28.62
CA SER A 207 35.40 42.62 28.43
C SER A 207 36.76 42.81 29.06
N PRO A 208 37.60 43.68 28.51
CA PRO A 208 38.98 43.94 28.93
C PRO A 208 39.07 44.62 30.31
#